data_a53f47a8d230601c44922d85dfd5866d
#
_entry.id   a53f47a8d230601c44922d85dfd5866d
#
_cell.length_a   1.000
_cell.length_b   1.000
_cell.length_c   1.000
_cell.angle_alpha   90.00
_cell.angle_beta   90.00
_cell.angle_gamma   90.00
#
_symmetry.space_group_name_H-M   'P 1'
#
loop_
_entity.id
_entity.type
_entity.pdbx_description
1 polymer ?
#
loop_
_entity_poly.entity_id
_entity_poly.type
_entity_poly.pdbx_seq_one_letter_code
_entity_poly.pdbx_strand_id
1 'polypeptide(L)'
;MHPMSANLRISVPLTRRRALVFGAAAIAGPLLAGPASAAYVVRPWPAERPVPGLDLNDLDGKRWTLGAHLGQVVVLNFWATWCEPCRLEMPSLQAMAARLRPQGLVVCAVNYKEPASLIRQFLERMPFKPTILLDADGDAASDWTPRVFPSSVLIGRNGHPVATVLGDLDWGGPVAKELLDPLLAVPRKA
;
A
#
# COMPACT_ATOMS: atom_id res chain seq x y z
N MET A 1 69.41 -15.82 -58.75
CA MET A 1 70.24 -14.60 -58.99
C MET A 1 69.64 -13.50 -58.11
N HIS A 2 70.39 -13.13 -57.08
CA HIS A 2 70.23 -11.90 -56.27
C HIS A 2 70.52 -10.67 -57.15
N PRO A 3 70.06 -9.43 -56.78
CA PRO A 3 70.52 -8.73 -55.60
C PRO A 3 69.43 -7.83 -54.93
N MET A 4 69.62 -7.66 -53.65
CA MET A 4 70.13 -6.52 -52.85
C MET A 4 69.27 -5.28 -52.75
N SER A 5 68.72 -5.15 -51.59
CA SER A 5 68.94 -4.14 -50.54
C SER A 5 68.90 -2.67 -50.93
N ALA A 6 68.05 -1.91 -50.33
CA ALA A 6 68.45 -0.60 -49.79
C ALA A 6 67.51 -0.23 -48.63
N ASN A 7 68.07 -0.28 -47.40
CA ASN A 7 67.47 0.30 -46.20
C ASN A 7 67.64 1.82 -46.25
N LEU A 8 66.53 2.54 -46.29
CA LEU A 8 66.53 3.98 -46.06
C LEU A 8 65.95 4.28 -44.66
N ARG A 9 66.87 4.54 -43.72
CA ARG A 9 66.52 5.03 -42.39
C ARG A 9 66.26 6.53 -42.48
N ILE A 10 64.98 6.91 -42.29
CA ILE A 10 64.58 8.30 -42.09
C ILE A 10 64.45 8.52 -40.58
N SER A 11 65.41 9.26 -40.02
CA SER A 11 65.35 9.74 -38.63
C SER A 11 64.43 10.98 -38.55
N VAL A 12 63.30 10.88 -37.82
CA VAL A 12 62.46 12.01 -37.53
C VAL A 12 62.76 12.51 -36.13
N PRO A 13 62.97 13.80 -35.89
CA PRO A 13 63.30 14.34 -34.56
C PRO A 13 62.04 14.39 -33.68
N LEU A 14 62.21 13.89 -32.44
CA LEU A 14 61.22 13.99 -31.38
C LEU A 14 61.06 15.43 -30.90
N THR A 15 60.00 16.12 -31.34
CA THR A 15 59.55 17.36 -30.72
C THR A 15 58.72 17.03 -29.47
N ARG A 16 59.25 17.47 -28.33
CA ARG A 16 58.56 17.39 -27.04
C ARG A 16 57.23 18.17 -27.11
N ARG A 17 56.08 17.50 -27.31
CA ARG A 17 54.76 18.07 -27.07
C ARG A 17 54.42 17.83 -25.61
N ARG A 18 54.29 18.96 -24.87
CA ARG A 18 53.72 19.00 -23.52
C ARG A 18 52.30 18.47 -23.58
N ALA A 19 52.05 17.31 -22.99
CA ALA A 19 50.69 16.77 -22.75
C ALA A 19 50.06 17.60 -21.63
N LEU A 20 49.09 18.42 -21.98
CA LEU A 20 48.16 19.00 -21.03
C LEU A 20 47.16 17.91 -20.61
N VAL A 21 47.36 17.41 -19.40
CA VAL A 21 46.38 16.52 -18.75
C VAL A 21 45.20 17.36 -18.30
N PHE A 22 44.13 17.35 -19.07
CA PHE A 22 42.82 17.85 -18.59
C PHE A 22 42.28 16.84 -17.62
N GLY A 23 42.38 17.13 -16.32
CA GLY A 23 41.70 16.40 -15.28
C GLY A 23 40.18 16.66 -15.41
N ALA A 24 39.43 15.67 -15.89
CA ALA A 24 37.98 15.69 -15.81
C ALA A 24 37.57 15.43 -14.34
N ALA A 25 37.31 16.51 -13.61
CA ALA A 25 36.67 16.41 -12.30
C ALA A 25 35.20 15.91 -12.51
N ALA A 26 34.96 14.64 -12.24
CA ALA A 26 33.61 14.10 -12.19
C ALA A 26 32.91 14.73 -10.98
N ILE A 27 32.05 15.72 -11.24
CA ILE A 27 31.13 16.24 -10.24
C ILE A 27 30.05 15.17 -10.03
N ALA A 28 30.24 14.34 -9.01
CA ALA A 28 29.16 13.48 -8.47
C ALA A 28 28.16 14.40 -7.77
N GLY A 29 27.16 14.86 -8.52
CA GLY A 29 26.02 15.56 -7.94
C GLY A 29 25.24 14.61 -7.01
N PRO A 30 24.69 15.11 -5.87
CA PRO A 30 23.82 14.29 -5.04
C PRO A 30 22.62 13.84 -5.90
N LEU A 31 22.42 12.52 -6.02
CA LEU A 31 21.16 11.94 -6.49
C LEU A 31 20.10 12.39 -5.48
N LEU A 32 19.35 13.44 -5.83
CA LEU A 32 18.13 13.80 -5.13
C LEU A 32 17.16 12.61 -5.34
N ALA A 33 17.09 11.73 -4.34
CA ALA A 33 16.00 10.76 -4.26
C ALA A 33 14.72 11.59 -4.24
N GLY A 34 13.98 11.60 -5.35
CA GLY A 34 12.67 12.21 -5.42
C GLY A 34 11.78 11.58 -4.36
N PRO A 35 10.73 12.29 -3.88
CA PRO A 35 9.79 11.72 -2.94
C PRO A 35 9.28 10.41 -3.54
N ALA A 36 9.37 9.32 -2.77
CA ALA A 36 8.75 8.05 -3.13
C ALA A 36 7.30 8.34 -3.46
N SER A 37 6.90 8.08 -4.71
CA SER A 37 5.52 8.27 -5.15
C SER A 37 4.62 7.47 -4.23
N ALA A 38 3.61 8.13 -3.65
CA ALA A 38 2.66 7.45 -2.77
C ALA A 38 2.08 6.23 -3.51
N ALA A 39 2.26 5.05 -2.92
CA ALA A 39 1.82 3.79 -3.51
C ALA A 39 0.29 3.60 -3.42
N TYR A 40 -0.47 4.67 -3.20
CA TYR A 40 -1.93 4.66 -3.02
C TYR A 40 -2.62 5.78 -3.79
N VAL A 41 -3.93 5.56 -4.03
CA VAL A 41 -4.85 6.55 -4.60
C VAL A 41 -6.10 6.64 -3.72
N VAL A 42 -6.47 7.84 -3.29
CA VAL A 42 -7.74 8.08 -2.58
C VAL A 42 -8.80 8.50 -3.60
N ARG A 43 -9.95 7.83 -3.57
CA ARG A 43 -11.11 8.16 -4.41
C ARG A 43 -12.35 8.37 -3.52
N PRO A 44 -13.12 9.44 -3.72
CA PRO A 44 -14.42 9.56 -3.06
C PRO A 44 -15.33 8.40 -3.50
N TRP A 45 -16.19 7.95 -2.59
CA TRP A 45 -17.23 6.98 -2.96
C TRP A 45 -18.25 7.67 -3.87
N PRO A 46 -18.61 7.08 -5.02
CA PRO A 46 -19.58 7.71 -5.92
C PRO A 46 -20.95 7.87 -5.25
N ALA A 47 -21.51 9.09 -5.27
CA ALA A 47 -22.74 9.40 -4.57
C ALA A 47 -23.94 8.53 -5.01
N GLU A 48 -23.99 8.21 -6.30
CA GLU A 48 -25.09 7.40 -6.91
C GLU A 48 -24.87 5.89 -6.73
N ARG A 49 -23.70 5.46 -6.22
CA ARG A 49 -23.45 4.04 -6.02
C ARG A 49 -24.16 3.57 -4.75
N PRO A 50 -25.07 2.61 -4.83
CA PRO A 50 -25.70 2.06 -3.63
C PRO A 50 -24.65 1.45 -2.70
N VAL A 51 -24.94 1.46 -1.41
CA VAL A 51 -24.10 0.79 -0.42
C VAL A 51 -24.29 -0.72 -0.56
N PRO A 52 -23.26 -1.50 -0.91
CA PRO A 52 -23.41 -2.93 -1.00
C PRO A 52 -23.68 -3.55 0.38
N GLY A 53 -24.37 -4.67 0.41
CA GLY A 53 -24.49 -5.47 1.62
C GLY A 53 -23.09 -5.99 2.05
N LEU A 54 -22.88 -6.09 3.36
CA LEU A 54 -21.73 -6.81 3.90
C LEU A 54 -22.20 -7.68 5.06
N ASP A 55 -22.14 -8.97 4.82
CA ASP A 55 -22.58 -10.03 5.75
C ASP A 55 -21.64 -11.23 5.57
N LEU A 56 -20.61 -11.31 6.42
CA LEU A 56 -19.54 -12.29 6.35
C LEU A 56 -19.33 -12.93 7.71
N ASN A 57 -18.74 -14.11 7.73
CA ASN A 57 -18.26 -14.71 8.95
C ASN A 57 -16.80 -14.30 9.22
N ASP A 58 -16.48 -14.13 10.49
CA ASP A 58 -15.08 -13.99 10.90
C ASP A 58 -14.38 -15.37 10.99
N LEU A 59 -13.08 -15.34 11.34
CA LEU A 59 -12.30 -16.57 11.48
C LEU A 59 -12.86 -17.56 12.50
N ASP A 60 -13.64 -17.10 13.47
CA ASP A 60 -14.22 -17.94 14.53
C ASP A 60 -15.65 -18.38 14.18
N GLY A 61 -16.11 -18.07 12.96
CA GLY A 61 -17.45 -18.40 12.47
C GLY A 61 -18.55 -17.47 12.96
N LYS A 62 -18.19 -16.39 13.66
CA LYS A 62 -19.16 -15.40 14.12
C LYS A 62 -19.56 -14.50 12.96
N ARG A 63 -20.89 -14.36 12.78
CA ARG A 63 -21.46 -13.48 11.76
C ARG A 63 -21.15 -12.02 12.06
N TRP A 64 -20.65 -11.30 11.05
CA TRP A 64 -20.39 -9.88 11.07
C TRP A 64 -21.20 -9.17 9.98
N THR A 65 -21.92 -8.11 10.33
CA THR A 65 -22.69 -7.31 9.38
C THR A 65 -22.38 -5.84 9.57
N LEU A 66 -22.35 -5.07 8.47
CA LEU A 66 -22.13 -3.62 8.55
C LEU A 66 -23.21 -2.93 9.37
N GLY A 67 -24.48 -3.39 9.28
CA GLY A 67 -25.60 -2.83 10.01
C GLY A 67 -25.45 -2.88 11.55
N ALA A 68 -24.72 -3.89 12.06
CA ALA A 68 -24.45 -4.01 13.50
C ALA A 68 -23.45 -2.96 14.02
N HIS A 69 -22.79 -2.21 13.11
CA HIS A 69 -21.78 -1.20 13.42
C HIS A 69 -22.23 0.24 13.14
N LEU A 70 -23.53 0.47 12.98
CA LEU A 70 -24.07 1.82 12.90
C LEU A 70 -23.67 2.64 14.14
N GLY A 71 -23.37 3.91 13.95
CA GLY A 71 -22.81 4.78 15.00
C GLY A 71 -21.30 4.70 15.17
N GLN A 72 -20.65 3.75 14.51
CA GLN A 72 -19.17 3.62 14.47
C GLN A 72 -18.63 4.05 13.12
N VAL A 73 -17.37 4.49 13.08
CA VAL A 73 -16.61 4.63 11.84
C VAL A 73 -16.00 3.28 11.53
N VAL A 74 -16.14 2.81 10.30
CA VAL A 74 -15.63 1.49 9.89
C VAL A 74 -14.59 1.66 8.78
N VAL A 75 -13.47 0.96 8.90
CA VAL A 75 -12.51 0.75 7.82
C VAL A 75 -12.57 -0.73 7.42
N LEU A 76 -13.02 -0.97 6.19
CA LEU A 76 -12.95 -2.30 5.57
C LEU A 76 -11.66 -2.36 4.75
N ASN A 77 -10.70 -3.17 5.17
CA ASN A 77 -9.44 -3.37 4.46
C ASN A 77 -9.46 -4.73 3.75
N PHE A 78 -9.42 -4.71 2.43
CA PHE A 78 -9.42 -5.91 1.59
C PHE A 78 -7.99 -6.34 1.30
N TRP A 79 -7.68 -7.60 1.61
CA TRP A 79 -6.32 -8.12 1.59
C TRP A 79 -6.23 -9.62 1.30
N ALA A 80 -5.02 -10.13 1.09
CA ALA A 80 -4.72 -11.56 1.02
C ALA A 80 -3.31 -11.84 1.58
N THR A 81 -3.04 -13.09 1.96
CA THR A 81 -1.73 -13.48 2.52
C THR A 81 -0.60 -13.37 1.51
N TRP A 82 -0.88 -13.55 0.23
CA TRP A 82 0.07 -13.43 -0.88
C TRP A 82 0.31 -11.98 -1.32
N CYS A 83 -0.46 -11.02 -0.82
CA CYS A 83 -0.35 -9.60 -1.17
C CYS A 83 0.74 -8.94 -0.32
N GLU A 84 1.92 -8.70 -0.90
CA GLU A 84 3.05 -8.10 -0.18
C GLU A 84 2.75 -6.67 0.32
N PRO A 85 2.21 -5.74 -0.50
CA PRO A 85 1.86 -4.41 0.01
C PRO A 85 0.85 -4.45 1.15
N CYS A 86 -0.11 -5.39 1.13
CA CYS A 86 -1.06 -5.57 2.24
C CYS A 86 -0.34 -5.89 3.55
N ARG A 87 0.68 -6.77 3.50
CA ARG A 87 1.47 -7.14 4.68
C ARG A 87 2.28 -5.97 5.22
N LEU A 88 2.77 -5.11 4.33
CA LEU A 88 3.57 -3.94 4.71
C LEU A 88 2.73 -2.90 5.47
N GLU A 89 1.44 -2.71 5.12
CA GLU A 89 0.58 -1.75 5.82
C GLU A 89 -0.02 -2.28 7.14
N MET A 90 -0.08 -3.61 7.35
CA MET A 90 -0.71 -4.21 8.53
C MET A 90 -0.25 -3.64 9.88
N PRO A 91 1.05 -3.41 10.13
CA PRO A 91 1.49 -2.84 11.41
C PRO A 91 0.90 -1.46 11.69
N SER A 92 0.91 -0.55 10.70
CA SER A 92 0.37 0.80 10.84
C SER A 92 -1.15 0.78 10.97
N LEU A 93 -1.84 -0.09 10.21
CA LEU A 93 -3.28 -0.30 10.29
C LEU A 93 -3.70 -0.80 11.68
N GLN A 94 -2.99 -1.77 12.24
CA GLN A 94 -3.24 -2.28 13.58
C GLN A 94 -3.01 -1.22 14.66
N ALA A 95 -1.93 -0.46 14.57
CA ALA A 95 -1.62 0.60 15.53
C ALA A 95 -2.71 1.69 15.50
N MET A 96 -3.15 2.10 14.31
CA MET A 96 -4.25 3.04 14.11
C MET A 96 -5.56 2.49 14.68
N ALA A 97 -5.91 1.24 14.41
CA ALA A 97 -7.10 0.58 14.94
C ALA A 97 -7.13 0.61 16.48
N ALA A 98 -6.01 0.26 17.13
CA ALA A 98 -5.90 0.28 18.58
C ALA A 98 -6.05 1.70 19.17
N ARG A 99 -5.37 2.68 18.55
CA ARG A 99 -5.37 4.09 19.00
C ARG A 99 -6.75 4.73 18.88
N LEU A 100 -7.48 4.45 17.80
CA LEU A 100 -8.75 5.13 17.49
C LEU A 100 -10.01 4.33 17.94
N ARG A 101 -9.84 3.09 18.42
CA ARG A 101 -10.95 2.29 18.97
C ARG A 101 -11.75 3.02 20.05
N PRO A 102 -11.16 3.74 21.02
CA PRO A 102 -11.95 4.49 22.02
C PRO A 102 -12.83 5.59 21.40
N GLN A 103 -12.44 6.12 20.24
CA GLN A 103 -13.21 7.12 19.50
C GLN A 103 -14.30 6.49 18.62
N GLY A 104 -14.42 5.16 18.62
CA GLY A 104 -15.44 4.41 17.88
C GLY A 104 -15.03 4.05 16.46
N LEU A 105 -13.72 3.87 16.21
CA LEU A 105 -13.24 3.23 15.00
C LEU A 105 -13.30 1.71 15.12
N VAL A 106 -13.79 1.06 14.09
CA VAL A 106 -13.72 -0.39 13.88
C VAL A 106 -12.94 -0.65 12.60
N VAL A 107 -11.97 -1.55 12.67
CA VAL A 107 -11.22 -2.00 11.51
C VAL A 107 -11.53 -3.48 11.29
N CYS A 108 -11.97 -3.82 10.08
CA CYS A 108 -12.20 -5.19 9.65
C CYS A 108 -11.33 -5.46 8.43
N ALA A 109 -10.55 -6.54 8.47
CA ALA A 109 -9.73 -6.99 7.38
C ALA A 109 -10.44 -8.13 6.64
N VAL A 110 -10.94 -7.84 5.44
CA VAL A 110 -11.69 -8.77 4.59
C VAL A 110 -10.69 -9.55 3.75
N ASN A 111 -10.56 -10.84 4.03
CA ASN A 111 -9.61 -11.70 3.31
C ASN A 111 -10.26 -12.27 2.06
N TYR A 112 -9.57 -12.12 0.93
CA TYR A 112 -10.04 -12.50 -0.38
C TYR A 112 -9.69 -13.95 -0.72
N LYS A 113 -10.69 -14.81 -0.78
CA LYS A 113 -10.67 -16.17 -1.36
C LYS A 113 -9.64 -17.14 -0.77
N GLU A 114 -9.25 -16.97 0.48
CA GLU A 114 -8.33 -17.91 1.11
C GLU A 114 -9.04 -18.71 2.21
N PRO A 115 -8.70 -19.99 2.37
CA PRO A 115 -9.27 -20.80 3.43
C PRO A 115 -8.80 -20.33 4.81
N ALA A 116 -9.67 -20.42 5.80
CA ALA A 116 -9.39 -20.01 7.17
C ALA A 116 -8.12 -20.64 7.76
N SER A 117 -7.80 -21.87 7.39
CA SER A 117 -6.57 -22.57 7.82
C SER A 117 -5.29 -21.86 7.36
N LEU A 118 -5.26 -21.38 6.11
CA LEU A 118 -4.12 -20.64 5.56
C LEU A 118 -3.96 -19.29 6.25
N ILE A 119 -5.08 -18.59 6.48
CA ILE A 119 -5.09 -17.31 7.17
C ILE A 119 -4.57 -17.48 8.61
N ARG A 120 -5.04 -18.51 9.35
CA ARG A 120 -4.57 -18.80 10.71
C ARG A 120 -3.06 -19.09 10.73
N GLN A 121 -2.55 -19.92 9.83
CA GLN A 121 -1.11 -20.19 9.70
C GLN A 121 -0.29 -18.91 9.40
N PHE A 122 -0.83 -18.02 8.58
CA PHE A 122 -0.22 -16.71 8.31
C PHE A 122 -0.15 -15.86 9.59
N LEU A 123 -1.26 -15.78 10.36
CA LEU A 123 -1.36 -14.98 11.58
C LEU A 123 -0.48 -15.48 12.73
N GLU A 124 -0.09 -16.76 12.74
CA GLU A 124 0.92 -17.29 13.68
C GLU A 124 2.28 -16.63 13.47
N ARG A 125 2.62 -16.29 12.23
CA ARG A 125 3.91 -15.67 11.85
C ARG A 125 3.85 -14.15 11.85
N MET A 126 2.69 -13.59 11.55
CA MET A 126 2.42 -12.16 11.50
C MET A 126 1.13 -11.84 12.27
N PRO A 127 1.21 -11.70 13.60
CA PRO A 127 0.02 -11.44 14.42
C PRO A 127 -0.65 -10.12 14.02
N PHE A 128 -1.96 -10.21 13.74
CA PHE A 128 -2.78 -9.07 13.35
C PHE A 128 -4.11 -9.14 14.10
N LYS A 129 -4.41 -8.12 14.91
CA LYS A 129 -5.53 -8.13 15.88
C LYS A 129 -6.90 -7.64 15.38
N PRO A 130 -7.00 -6.81 14.31
CA PRO A 130 -8.29 -6.46 13.75
C PRO A 130 -9.11 -7.70 13.38
N THR A 131 -10.43 -7.56 13.38
CA THR A 131 -11.33 -8.66 12.98
C THR A 131 -11.06 -9.07 11.54
N ILE A 132 -10.81 -10.36 11.33
CA ILE A 132 -10.64 -10.92 9.99
C ILE A 132 -11.97 -11.49 9.52
N LEU A 133 -12.46 -11.01 8.38
CA LEU A 133 -13.68 -11.50 7.73
C LEU A 133 -13.30 -12.36 6.53
N LEU A 134 -14.08 -13.41 6.28
CA LEU A 134 -13.84 -14.38 5.22
C LEU A 134 -14.72 -14.07 4.01
N ASP A 135 -14.13 -13.57 2.94
CA ASP A 135 -14.75 -13.38 1.62
C ASP A 135 -14.40 -14.58 0.72
N ALA A 136 -14.99 -15.74 1.04
CA ALA A 136 -14.63 -17.02 0.42
C ALA A 136 -14.89 -17.03 -1.10
N ASP A 137 -15.96 -16.40 -1.54
CA ASP A 137 -16.38 -16.35 -2.94
C ASP A 137 -15.81 -15.12 -3.68
N GLY A 138 -15.30 -14.13 -2.93
CA GLY A 138 -14.77 -12.88 -3.45
C GLY A 138 -15.84 -11.88 -3.89
N ASP A 139 -17.07 -12.08 -3.46
CA ASP A 139 -18.19 -11.22 -3.80
C ASP A 139 -18.10 -9.88 -3.09
N ALA A 140 -17.72 -9.88 -1.80
CA ALA A 140 -17.53 -8.63 -1.08
C ALA A 140 -16.42 -7.78 -1.70
N ALA A 141 -15.28 -8.36 -2.05
CA ALA A 141 -14.23 -7.62 -2.76
C ALA A 141 -14.71 -7.07 -4.11
N SER A 142 -15.54 -7.82 -4.84
CA SER A 142 -16.11 -7.41 -6.12
C SER A 142 -17.08 -6.23 -5.96
N ASP A 143 -17.90 -6.27 -4.93
CA ASP A 143 -18.95 -5.29 -4.69
C ASP A 143 -18.41 -4.00 -4.06
N TRP A 144 -17.33 -4.07 -3.28
CA TRP A 144 -16.81 -2.94 -2.54
C TRP A 144 -15.59 -2.27 -3.17
N THR A 145 -14.81 -3.00 -3.99
CA THR A 145 -13.53 -2.52 -4.54
C THR A 145 -13.40 -2.84 -6.03
N PRO A 146 -12.43 -2.25 -6.75
CA PRO A 146 -12.08 -2.67 -8.11
C PRO A 146 -11.21 -3.95 -8.14
N ARG A 147 -11.16 -4.76 -7.06
CA ARG A 147 -10.28 -5.94 -6.89
C ARG A 147 -8.79 -5.64 -7.01
N VAL A 148 -8.39 -4.46 -6.56
CA VAL A 148 -6.99 -4.09 -6.34
C VAL A 148 -6.67 -4.28 -4.86
N PHE A 149 -5.53 -4.86 -4.51
CA PHE A 149 -5.13 -5.10 -3.12
C PHE A 149 -3.79 -4.43 -2.79
N PRO A 150 -3.68 -3.82 -1.60
CA PRO A 150 -4.76 -3.57 -0.66
C PRO A 150 -5.75 -2.52 -1.16
N SER A 151 -6.98 -2.62 -0.70
CA SER A 151 -7.98 -1.57 -0.84
C SER A 151 -8.69 -1.37 0.49
N SER A 152 -8.86 -0.13 0.90
CA SER A 152 -9.60 0.18 2.12
C SER A 152 -10.78 1.09 1.83
N VAL A 153 -11.96 0.73 2.34
CA VAL A 153 -13.18 1.54 2.24
C VAL A 153 -13.46 2.19 3.59
N LEU A 154 -13.56 3.51 3.60
CA LEU A 154 -13.88 4.30 4.78
C LEU A 154 -15.39 4.53 4.85
N ILE A 155 -16.00 4.16 5.96
CA ILE A 155 -17.45 4.21 6.16
C ILE A 155 -17.75 5.08 7.37
N GLY A 156 -18.62 6.06 7.17
CA GLY A 156 -19.08 6.96 8.21
C GLY A 156 -20.01 6.29 9.22
N ARG A 157 -20.32 6.98 10.32
CA ARG A 157 -21.20 6.48 11.40
C ARG A 157 -22.63 6.16 10.97
N ASN A 158 -23.06 6.71 9.85
CA ASN A 158 -24.36 6.43 9.22
C ASN A 158 -24.37 5.15 8.38
N GLY A 159 -23.24 4.43 8.31
CA GLY A 159 -23.10 3.22 7.50
C GLY A 159 -22.84 3.49 6.02
N HIS A 160 -22.67 4.77 5.60
CA HIS A 160 -22.40 5.11 4.21
C HIS A 160 -20.89 5.22 3.95
N PRO A 161 -20.39 4.59 2.88
CA PRO A 161 -19.00 4.77 2.44
C PRO A 161 -18.76 6.22 2.01
N VAL A 162 -17.57 6.73 2.30
CA VAL A 162 -17.16 8.10 1.94
C VAL A 162 -15.98 8.12 0.99
N ALA A 163 -15.07 7.17 1.11
CA ALA A 163 -13.88 7.10 0.27
C ALA A 163 -13.35 5.66 0.17
N THR A 164 -12.60 5.42 -0.90
CA THR A 164 -11.80 4.22 -1.08
C THR A 164 -10.33 4.60 -1.23
N VAL A 165 -9.45 3.94 -0.50
CA VAL A 165 -8.00 4.01 -0.64
C VAL A 165 -7.57 2.77 -1.41
N LEU A 166 -6.93 2.96 -2.57
CA LEU A 166 -6.41 1.89 -3.43
C LEU A 166 -4.88 1.88 -3.31
N GLY A 167 -4.29 0.77 -2.95
CA GLY A 167 -2.86 0.64 -2.66
C GLY A 167 -2.55 0.81 -1.16
N ASP A 168 -1.29 0.57 -0.79
CA ASP A 168 -0.83 0.60 0.59
C ASP A 168 -0.68 2.02 1.13
N LEU A 169 -1.27 2.25 2.29
CA LEU A 169 -1.22 3.53 3.01
C LEU A 169 -0.53 3.35 4.36
N ASP A 170 0.34 4.28 4.72
CA ASP A 170 0.76 4.41 6.11
C ASP A 170 -0.40 4.97 6.96
N TRP A 171 -1.08 4.06 7.69
CA TRP A 171 -2.21 4.41 8.56
C TRP A 171 -1.80 5.18 9.82
N GLY A 172 -0.50 5.35 10.07
CA GLY A 172 0.04 6.23 11.10
C GLY A 172 0.32 7.65 10.59
N GLY A 173 0.32 7.84 9.27
CA GLY A 173 0.71 9.06 8.59
C GLY A 173 -0.37 10.15 8.55
N PRO A 174 -0.01 11.35 8.01
CA PRO A 174 -0.91 12.50 7.97
C PRO A 174 -2.14 12.27 7.09
N VAL A 175 -2.01 11.54 5.98
CA VAL A 175 -3.14 11.29 5.07
C VAL A 175 -4.22 10.45 5.74
N ALA A 176 -3.85 9.40 6.47
CA ALA A 176 -4.81 8.60 7.23
C ALA A 176 -5.55 9.48 8.28
N LYS A 177 -4.84 10.41 8.90
CA LYS A 177 -5.43 11.37 9.84
C LYS A 177 -6.42 12.30 9.15
N GLU A 178 -6.06 12.89 8.00
CA GLU A 178 -6.94 13.76 7.21
C GLU A 178 -8.23 13.04 6.78
N LEU A 179 -8.14 11.75 6.47
CA LEU A 179 -9.28 10.94 6.05
C LEU A 179 -10.19 10.55 7.23
N LEU A 180 -9.63 10.25 8.40
CA LEU A 180 -10.39 9.70 9.52
C LEU A 180 -10.89 10.76 10.51
N ASP A 181 -10.16 11.85 10.74
CA ASP A 181 -10.53 12.88 11.71
C ASP A 181 -11.94 13.47 11.44
N PRO A 182 -12.32 13.81 10.18
CA PRO A 182 -13.67 14.31 9.92
C PRO A 182 -14.77 13.30 10.25
N LEU A 183 -14.52 12.00 10.02
CA LEU A 183 -15.49 10.94 10.29
C LEU A 183 -15.65 10.70 11.79
N LEU A 184 -14.54 10.76 12.53
CA LEU A 184 -14.51 10.56 13.97
C LEU A 184 -15.09 11.76 14.75
N ALA A 185 -14.96 12.98 14.21
CA ALA A 185 -15.52 14.21 14.78
C ALA A 185 -17.05 14.23 14.78
N VAL A 186 -17.71 13.47 13.89
CA VAL A 186 -19.18 13.36 13.90
C VAL A 186 -19.62 12.71 15.22
N PRO A 187 -20.54 13.33 16.00
CA PRO A 187 -21.02 12.76 17.25
C PRO A 187 -21.66 11.38 17.04
N ARG A 188 -21.48 10.48 18.01
CA ARG A 188 -22.25 9.23 18.05
C ARG A 188 -23.70 9.60 18.35
N LYS A 189 -24.62 9.20 17.49
CA LYS A 189 -26.02 9.24 17.88
C LYS A 189 -26.23 8.21 19.02
N ALA A 190 -26.78 8.70 20.12
CA ALA A 190 -27.18 7.83 21.23
C ALA A 190 -28.25 6.85 20.80
#